data_7c0d91a5bfb916549d620344a9a6ed3b
#
_entry.id   7c0d91a5bfb916549d620344a9a6ed3b
#
_cell.length_a   1.000
_cell.length_b   1.000
_cell.length_c   1.000
_cell.angle_alpha   90.00
_cell.angle_beta   90.00
_cell.angle_gamma   90.00
#
_symmetry.space_group_name_H-M   'P 1'
#
loop_
_entity.id
_entity.type
_entity.pdbx_description
1 polymer ?
#
loop_
_entity_poly.entity_id
_entity_poly.type
_entity_poly.pdbx_seq_one_letter_code
_entity_poly.pdbx_strand_id
1 'polypeptide(L)'
;LILKGKNVAIVGSNRGIGLELVRHLIAGERRVFAFCRETSPGLGALKPAAIIENFNVTDPEVMRAKIKQLGNERIDWLIHVSGILRNENLAQLTQRSLIRQMSVNAIGPILTVQTFLPYLAQPSKIGLLTSRLGSITENTSGSYYGYRMSKSALNMAGKSLSKDLRGRGTAVFLLHPGYVKTEMTGFSGDINASESARGLIKLMNEKTLRETGTFWHVTGRRIP
;
A
#
# COMPACT_ATOMS: atom_id res chain seq x y z
N LEU A 1 -2.48 23.70 -4.47
CA LEU A 1 -3.19 23.16 -5.64
C LEU A 1 -3.92 21.90 -5.23
N ILE A 2 -5.23 22.01 -5.02
CA ILE A 2 -6.14 20.86 -4.82
C ILE A 2 -6.23 20.19 -6.19
N LEU A 3 -5.69 18.98 -6.30
CA LEU A 3 -5.70 18.22 -7.55
C LEU A 3 -7.08 17.55 -7.72
N LYS A 4 -8.11 18.33 -8.10
CA LYS A 4 -9.42 17.81 -8.50
C LYS A 4 -9.26 16.78 -9.63
N GLY A 5 -10.00 15.70 -9.57
CA GLY A 5 -10.15 14.76 -10.68
C GLY A 5 -9.04 13.74 -10.88
N LYS A 6 -8.08 13.53 -9.94
CA LYS A 6 -7.11 12.44 -10.07
C LYS A 6 -7.71 11.08 -9.78
N ASN A 7 -7.37 10.11 -10.62
CA ASN A 7 -7.72 8.71 -10.45
C ASN A 7 -6.77 8.03 -9.46
N VAL A 8 -7.32 7.44 -8.41
CA VAL A 8 -6.53 6.74 -7.38
C VAL A 8 -6.97 5.29 -7.28
N ALA A 9 -6.05 4.35 -7.47
CA ALA A 9 -6.26 2.94 -7.20
C ALA A 9 -5.76 2.59 -5.79
N ILE A 10 -6.61 1.92 -5.00
CA ILE A 10 -6.27 1.45 -3.65
C ILE A 10 -6.40 -0.07 -3.60
N VAL A 11 -5.30 -0.77 -3.36
CA VAL A 11 -5.28 -2.23 -3.21
C VAL A 11 -5.27 -2.60 -1.74
N GLY A 12 -6.33 -3.29 -1.28
CA GLY A 12 -6.59 -3.55 0.14
C GLY A 12 -7.49 -2.48 0.77
N SER A 13 -8.60 -2.17 0.09
CA SER A 13 -9.50 -1.04 0.33
C SER A 13 -10.67 -1.32 1.26
N ASN A 14 -10.93 -2.59 1.64
CA ASN A 14 -12.18 -3.00 2.28
C ASN A 14 -12.26 -2.74 3.80
N ARG A 15 -11.15 -2.46 4.48
CA ARG A 15 -11.10 -2.20 5.92
C ARG A 15 -9.88 -1.38 6.35
N GLY A 16 -9.86 -0.99 7.62
CA GLY A 16 -8.73 -0.32 8.25
C GLY A 16 -8.24 0.90 7.49
N ILE A 17 -6.93 1.03 7.34
CA ILE A 17 -6.29 2.17 6.66
C ILE A 17 -6.76 2.29 5.21
N GLY A 18 -6.94 1.17 4.49
CA GLY A 18 -7.38 1.18 3.11
C GLY A 18 -8.78 1.78 2.94
N LEU A 19 -9.72 1.42 3.81
CA LEU A 19 -11.07 1.98 3.81
C LEU A 19 -11.06 3.48 4.12
N GLU A 20 -10.27 3.92 5.08
CA GLU A 20 -10.15 5.32 5.42
C GLU A 20 -9.46 6.15 4.33
N LEU A 21 -8.50 5.57 3.60
CA LEU A 21 -7.95 6.20 2.39
C LEU A 21 -9.04 6.41 1.34
N VAL A 22 -9.90 5.40 1.07
CA VAL A 22 -11.03 5.55 0.15
C VAL A 22 -11.93 6.69 0.60
N ARG A 23 -12.34 6.70 1.89
CA ARG A 23 -13.21 7.74 2.47
C ARG A 23 -12.67 9.16 2.27
N HIS A 24 -11.41 9.38 2.68
CA HIS A 24 -10.79 10.70 2.60
C HIS A 24 -10.51 11.17 1.17
N LEU A 25 -10.16 10.24 0.28
CA LEU A 25 -9.91 10.58 -1.12
C LEU A 25 -11.20 10.95 -1.87
N ILE A 26 -12.30 10.25 -1.62
CA ILE A 26 -13.63 10.60 -2.17
C ILE A 26 -14.08 11.96 -1.63
N ALA A 27 -13.96 12.19 -0.32
CA ALA A 27 -14.29 13.49 0.30
C ALA A 27 -13.42 14.64 -0.27
N GLY A 28 -12.21 14.33 -0.74
CA GLY A 28 -11.32 15.25 -1.45
C GLY A 28 -11.54 15.29 -2.97
N GLU A 29 -12.72 14.88 -3.45
CA GLU A 29 -13.14 14.91 -4.86
C GLU A 29 -12.24 14.11 -5.83
N ARG A 30 -11.65 13.01 -5.36
CA ARG A 30 -10.88 12.10 -6.21
C ARG A 30 -11.74 10.93 -6.67
N ARG A 31 -11.47 10.46 -7.88
CA ARG A 31 -12.07 9.21 -8.38
C ARG A 31 -11.28 8.02 -7.84
N VAL A 32 -11.91 7.20 -7.02
CA VAL A 32 -11.25 6.08 -6.36
C VAL A 32 -11.69 4.75 -6.97
N PHE A 33 -10.72 3.93 -7.36
CA PHE A 33 -10.89 2.55 -7.82
C PHE A 33 -10.40 1.65 -6.67
N ALA A 34 -11.34 0.95 -6.04
CA ALA A 34 -11.11 0.18 -4.84
C ALA A 34 -10.91 -1.31 -5.18
N PHE A 35 -9.72 -1.84 -4.93
CA PHE A 35 -9.38 -3.25 -5.17
C PHE A 35 -9.35 -4.01 -3.85
N CYS A 36 -10.11 -5.09 -3.75
CA CYS A 36 -10.19 -5.93 -2.56
C CYS A 36 -10.46 -7.40 -2.93
N ARG A 37 -10.26 -8.30 -1.98
CA ARG A 37 -10.68 -9.70 -2.14
C ARG A 37 -12.19 -9.84 -2.02
N GLU A 38 -12.76 -9.12 -1.08
CA GLU A 38 -14.18 -9.10 -0.76
C GLU A 38 -14.55 -7.70 -0.30
N THR A 39 -15.69 -7.19 -0.76
CA THR A 39 -16.17 -5.87 -0.35
C THR A 39 -16.68 -5.91 1.08
N SER A 40 -16.76 -4.73 1.71
CA SER A 40 -17.39 -4.56 3.02
C SER A 40 -18.58 -3.60 2.91
N PRO A 41 -19.57 -3.68 3.81
CA PRO A 41 -20.66 -2.71 3.84
C PRO A 41 -20.16 -1.26 3.91
N GLY A 42 -19.08 -1.02 4.69
CA GLY A 42 -18.42 0.29 4.79
C GLY A 42 -17.83 0.78 3.46
N LEU A 43 -17.22 -0.11 2.67
CA LEU A 43 -16.68 0.25 1.35
C LEU A 43 -17.82 0.51 0.35
N GLY A 44 -18.85 -0.33 0.32
CA GLY A 44 -20.01 -0.15 -0.55
C GLY A 44 -20.75 1.17 -0.31
N ALA A 45 -20.89 1.56 0.96
CA ALA A 45 -21.54 2.83 1.34
C ALA A 45 -20.77 4.08 0.87
N LEU A 46 -19.45 3.99 0.63
CA LEU A 46 -18.64 5.11 0.13
C LEU A 46 -18.83 5.39 -1.36
N LYS A 47 -19.39 4.45 -2.11
CA LYS A 47 -19.65 4.56 -3.56
C LYS A 47 -18.41 5.04 -4.36
N PRO A 48 -17.28 4.33 -4.29
CA PRO A 48 -16.12 4.66 -5.13
C PRO A 48 -16.48 4.55 -6.62
N ALA A 49 -15.62 5.06 -7.50
CA ALA A 49 -15.81 4.98 -8.96
C ALA A 49 -15.96 3.53 -9.46
N ALA A 50 -15.23 2.59 -8.84
CA ALA A 50 -15.43 1.16 -9.02
C ALA A 50 -14.95 0.38 -7.79
N ILE A 51 -15.59 -0.77 -7.52
CA ILE A 51 -15.11 -1.79 -6.58
C ILE A 51 -14.74 -3.02 -7.41
N ILE A 52 -13.48 -3.38 -7.40
CA ILE A 52 -12.95 -4.54 -8.11
C ILE A 52 -12.67 -5.64 -7.08
N GLU A 53 -13.59 -6.59 -6.99
CA GLU A 53 -13.53 -7.70 -6.05
C GLU A 53 -12.73 -8.89 -6.58
N ASN A 54 -12.45 -9.82 -5.67
CA ASN A 54 -11.63 -11.01 -5.94
C ASN A 54 -10.23 -10.65 -6.44
N PHE A 55 -9.70 -9.50 -6.07
CA PHE A 55 -8.35 -9.08 -6.39
C PHE A 55 -7.37 -9.67 -5.38
N ASN A 56 -6.84 -10.86 -5.70
CA ASN A 56 -5.87 -11.55 -4.86
C ASN A 56 -4.44 -11.20 -5.28
N VAL A 57 -3.72 -10.47 -4.42
CA VAL A 57 -2.34 -10.00 -4.68
C VAL A 57 -1.31 -11.14 -4.77
N THR A 58 -1.66 -12.37 -4.40
CA THR A 58 -0.79 -13.54 -4.53
C THR A 58 -1.07 -14.37 -5.77
N ASP A 59 -1.99 -13.93 -6.62
CA ASP A 59 -2.40 -14.62 -7.84
C ASP A 59 -2.28 -13.67 -9.06
N PRO A 60 -1.17 -13.76 -9.82
CA PRO A 60 -0.92 -12.87 -10.96
C PRO A 60 -1.97 -13.02 -12.08
N GLU A 61 -2.52 -14.21 -12.29
CA GLU A 61 -3.53 -14.44 -13.33
C GLU A 61 -4.83 -13.72 -12.98
N VAL A 62 -5.27 -13.88 -11.73
CA VAL A 62 -6.44 -13.17 -11.21
C VAL A 62 -6.22 -11.65 -11.28
N MET A 63 -5.05 -11.15 -10.89
CA MET A 63 -4.76 -9.72 -11.00
C MET A 63 -4.85 -9.23 -12.45
N ARG A 64 -4.26 -9.96 -13.42
CA ARG A 64 -4.32 -9.61 -14.86
C ARG A 64 -5.74 -9.64 -15.41
N ALA A 65 -6.56 -10.57 -14.97
CA ALA A 65 -7.97 -10.62 -15.38
C ALA A 65 -8.77 -9.45 -14.80
N LYS A 66 -8.61 -9.16 -13.51
CA LYS A 66 -9.39 -8.14 -12.79
C LYS A 66 -9.02 -6.71 -13.15
N ILE A 67 -7.74 -6.42 -13.43
CA ILE A 67 -7.30 -5.07 -13.81
C ILE A 67 -7.99 -4.56 -15.10
N LYS A 68 -8.40 -5.47 -15.99
CA LYS A 68 -9.13 -5.12 -17.23
C LYS A 68 -10.44 -4.36 -16.97
N GLN A 69 -11.01 -4.47 -15.76
CA GLN A 69 -12.21 -3.72 -15.36
C GLN A 69 -11.95 -2.20 -15.28
N LEU A 70 -10.70 -1.75 -15.25
CA LEU A 70 -10.36 -0.34 -15.40
C LEU A 70 -10.67 0.20 -16.81
N GLY A 71 -10.79 -0.66 -17.83
CA GLY A 71 -10.98 -0.20 -19.21
C GLY A 71 -9.84 0.73 -19.66
N ASN A 72 -10.20 1.92 -20.10
CA ASN A 72 -9.25 2.93 -20.59
C ASN A 72 -8.81 3.94 -19.49
N GLU A 73 -9.18 3.73 -18.25
CA GLU A 73 -8.81 4.63 -17.16
C GLU A 73 -7.30 4.67 -16.93
N ARG A 74 -6.78 5.85 -16.67
CA ARG A 74 -5.38 6.05 -16.27
C ARG A 74 -5.32 6.39 -14.81
N ILE A 75 -4.41 5.74 -14.08
CA ILE A 75 -4.26 5.84 -12.62
C ILE A 75 -3.11 6.80 -12.31
N ASP A 76 -3.43 7.90 -11.66
CA ASP A 76 -2.44 8.88 -11.19
C ASP A 76 -1.73 8.42 -9.92
N TRP A 77 -2.45 7.76 -9.01
CA TRP A 77 -1.87 7.18 -7.80
C TRP A 77 -2.28 5.73 -7.63
N LEU A 78 -1.29 4.87 -7.44
CA LEU A 78 -1.48 3.50 -6.96
C LEU A 78 -1.03 3.43 -5.49
N ILE A 79 -1.94 3.08 -4.57
CA ILE A 79 -1.62 2.89 -3.16
C ILE A 79 -1.86 1.43 -2.79
N HIS A 80 -0.79 0.71 -2.48
CA HIS A 80 -0.85 -0.69 -2.07
C HIS A 80 -0.83 -0.79 -0.54
N VAL A 81 -1.96 -1.19 0.04
CA VAL A 81 -2.20 -1.29 1.49
C VAL A 81 -2.22 -2.72 1.98
N SER A 82 -2.57 -3.68 1.10
CA SER A 82 -2.71 -5.09 1.49
C SER A 82 -1.48 -5.63 2.20
N GLY A 83 -1.71 -6.35 3.28
CA GLY A 83 -0.66 -6.99 4.04
C GLY A 83 -1.23 -7.89 5.12
N ILE A 84 -0.38 -8.75 5.68
CA ILE A 84 -0.66 -9.60 6.83
C ILE A 84 0.46 -9.47 7.86
N LEU A 85 0.12 -9.66 9.11
CA LEU A 85 1.05 -9.68 10.24
C LEU A 85 0.90 -11.00 11.00
N ARG A 86 2.01 -11.67 11.25
CA ARG A 86 2.12 -12.75 12.20
C ARG A 86 3.17 -12.40 13.24
N ASN A 87 2.77 -12.43 14.50
CA ASN A 87 3.69 -12.26 15.61
C ASN A 87 4.25 -13.64 15.99
N GLU A 88 5.44 -13.94 15.51
CA GLU A 88 6.11 -15.22 15.72
C GLU A 88 7.49 -14.97 16.31
N ASN A 89 7.80 -15.66 17.42
CA ASN A 89 9.16 -15.73 17.94
C ASN A 89 9.94 -16.85 17.23
N LEU A 90 11.23 -16.96 17.50
CA LEU A 90 12.11 -17.92 16.83
C LEU A 90 11.63 -19.38 16.95
N ALA A 91 11.10 -19.78 18.12
CA ALA A 91 10.64 -21.14 18.36
C ALA A 91 9.32 -21.49 17.62
N GLN A 92 8.55 -20.48 17.19
CA GLN A 92 7.25 -20.65 16.53
C GLN A 92 7.33 -20.56 15.01
N LEU A 93 8.52 -20.32 14.47
CA LEU A 93 8.69 -20.12 13.03
C LEU A 93 8.40 -21.39 12.25
N THR A 94 7.65 -21.21 11.16
CA THR A 94 7.46 -22.26 10.16
C THR A 94 7.77 -21.70 8.77
N GLN A 95 8.35 -22.53 7.91
CA GLN A 95 8.58 -22.16 6.50
C GLN A 95 7.29 -21.66 5.84
N ARG A 96 6.17 -22.32 6.09
CA ARG A 96 4.84 -21.95 5.55
C ARG A 96 4.45 -20.51 5.92
N SER A 97 4.66 -20.12 7.20
CA SER A 97 4.35 -18.77 7.65
C SER A 97 5.26 -17.72 7.02
N LEU A 98 6.57 -18.00 6.94
CA LEU A 98 7.54 -17.12 6.30
C LEU A 98 7.18 -16.88 4.82
N ILE A 99 6.96 -17.96 4.07
CA ILE A 99 6.58 -17.88 2.65
C ILE A 99 5.29 -17.08 2.47
N ARG A 100 4.26 -17.33 3.31
CA ARG A 100 2.99 -16.62 3.21
C ARG A 100 3.14 -15.12 3.43
N GLN A 101 3.92 -14.70 4.43
CA GLN A 101 4.18 -13.28 4.69
C GLN A 101 5.00 -12.64 3.56
N MET A 102 5.99 -13.33 3.03
CA MET A 102 6.75 -12.89 1.84
C MET A 102 5.84 -12.74 0.63
N SER A 103 5.00 -13.72 0.34
CA SER A 103 4.09 -13.70 -0.83
C SER A 103 3.13 -12.52 -0.77
N VAL A 104 2.50 -12.27 0.38
CA VAL A 104 1.49 -11.20 0.52
C VAL A 104 2.14 -9.82 0.65
N ASN A 105 3.20 -9.68 1.48
CA ASN A 105 3.71 -8.38 1.89
C ASN A 105 4.82 -7.82 0.98
N ALA A 106 5.51 -8.68 0.21
CA ALA A 106 6.62 -8.28 -0.66
C ALA A 106 6.37 -8.61 -2.13
N ILE A 107 6.13 -9.89 -2.46
CA ILE A 107 5.95 -10.33 -3.85
C ILE A 107 4.65 -9.73 -4.42
N GLY A 108 3.55 -9.82 -3.69
CA GLY A 108 2.25 -9.30 -4.11
C GLY A 108 2.26 -7.82 -4.52
N PRO A 109 2.82 -6.91 -3.71
CA PRO A 109 2.97 -5.50 -4.09
C PRO A 109 3.73 -5.28 -5.40
N ILE A 110 4.81 -6.03 -5.63
CA ILE A 110 5.62 -5.91 -6.86
C ILE A 110 4.83 -6.38 -8.08
N LEU A 111 4.18 -7.54 -7.98
CA LEU A 111 3.33 -8.06 -9.04
C LEU A 111 2.11 -7.15 -9.29
N THR A 112 1.59 -6.52 -8.24
CA THR A 112 0.55 -5.49 -8.38
C THR A 112 1.07 -4.31 -9.19
N VAL A 113 2.24 -3.76 -8.86
CA VAL A 113 2.83 -2.65 -9.63
C VAL A 113 3.04 -3.08 -11.09
N GLN A 114 3.59 -4.26 -11.34
CA GLN A 114 3.78 -4.81 -12.69
C GLN A 114 2.44 -4.86 -13.46
N THR A 115 1.38 -5.36 -12.82
CA THR A 115 0.03 -5.45 -13.41
C THR A 115 -0.54 -4.07 -13.74
N PHE A 116 -0.28 -3.05 -12.91
CA PHE A 116 -0.76 -1.69 -13.11
C PHE A 116 0.08 -0.86 -14.10
N LEU A 117 1.29 -1.27 -14.48
CA LEU A 117 2.18 -0.49 -15.35
C LEU A 117 1.52 0.05 -16.63
N PRO A 118 0.69 -0.73 -17.37
CA PRO A 118 0.01 -0.24 -18.55
C PRO A 118 -1.08 0.81 -18.26
N TYR A 119 -1.59 0.83 -17.03
CA TYR A 119 -2.69 1.70 -16.59
C TYR A 119 -2.22 2.95 -15.86
N LEU A 120 -0.93 3.05 -15.50
CA LEU A 120 -0.40 4.23 -14.83
C LEU A 120 -0.35 5.42 -15.77
N ALA A 121 -0.80 6.58 -15.29
CA ALA A 121 -0.60 7.86 -15.93
C ALA A 121 0.89 8.25 -15.95
N GLN A 122 1.25 9.20 -16.78
CA GLN A 122 2.59 9.79 -16.82
C GLN A 122 2.46 11.32 -16.73
N PRO A 123 2.88 11.92 -15.63
CA PRO A 123 3.50 11.34 -14.42
C PRO A 123 2.50 10.66 -13.49
N SER A 124 3.01 9.78 -12.62
CA SER A 124 2.20 9.08 -11.60
C SER A 124 2.96 8.88 -10.28
N LYS A 125 2.25 8.39 -9.23
CA LYS A 125 2.87 8.08 -7.94
C LYS A 125 2.43 6.70 -7.46
N ILE A 126 3.34 5.96 -6.85
CA ILE A 126 3.10 4.68 -6.19
C ILE A 126 3.42 4.82 -4.72
N GLY A 127 2.46 4.52 -3.85
CA GLY A 127 2.63 4.40 -2.40
C GLY A 127 2.58 2.94 -1.98
N LEU A 128 3.66 2.40 -1.45
CA LEU A 128 3.74 1.05 -0.93
C LEU A 128 3.71 1.10 0.60
N LEU A 129 2.63 0.58 1.24
CA LEU A 129 2.57 0.53 2.69
C LEU A 129 3.51 -0.55 3.20
N THR A 130 4.56 -0.09 3.84
CA THR A 130 5.56 -0.89 4.53
C THR A 130 5.44 -0.69 6.05
N SER A 131 6.49 -0.95 6.79
CA SER A 131 6.55 -0.77 8.25
C SER A 131 7.96 -0.37 8.68
N ARG A 132 8.06 0.45 9.75
CA ARG A 132 9.34 0.66 10.44
C ARG A 132 10.01 -0.64 10.87
N LEU A 133 9.22 -1.69 11.09
CA LEU A 133 9.74 -3.04 11.36
C LEU A 133 10.53 -3.64 10.18
N GLY A 134 10.44 -3.07 8.98
CA GLY A 134 11.27 -3.38 7.83
C GLY A 134 12.59 -2.61 7.75
N SER A 135 12.86 -1.69 8.67
CA SER A 135 14.15 -1.02 8.80
C SER A 135 15.10 -1.88 9.64
N ILE A 136 16.30 -2.15 9.12
CA ILE A 136 17.35 -2.88 9.87
C ILE A 136 17.84 -2.02 11.03
N THR A 137 18.05 -0.74 10.79
CA THR A 137 18.53 0.22 11.79
C THR A 137 17.57 0.40 12.97
N GLU A 138 16.25 0.40 12.71
CA GLU A 138 15.25 0.56 13.77
C GLU A 138 14.86 -0.77 14.46
N ASN A 139 15.54 -1.89 14.15
CA ASN A 139 15.25 -3.18 14.79
C ASN A 139 15.97 -3.33 16.14
N THR A 140 15.34 -2.87 17.20
CA THR A 140 15.86 -2.94 18.57
C THR A 140 15.20 -4.02 19.44
N SER A 141 14.12 -4.68 18.95
CA SER A 141 13.29 -5.59 19.76
C SER A 141 13.28 -7.04 19.27
N GLY A 142 13.77 -7.33 18.07
CA GLY A 142 13.68 -8.67 17.48
C GLY A 142 12.26 -9.11 17.18
N SER A 143 12.00 -10.43 17.23
CA SER A 143 10.71 -11.08 16.91
C SER A 143 10.13 -10.70 15.54
N TYR A 144 8.90 -11.09 15.22
CA TYR A 144 8.21 -10.77 13.97
C TYR A 144 9.01 -11.14 12.70
N TYR A 145 9.78 -12.22 12.74
CA TYR A 145 10.75 -12.56 11.67
C TYR A 145 10.16 -12.48 10.27
N GLY A 146 9.08 -13.22 10.01
CA GLY A 146 8.47 -13.22 8.67
C GLY A 146 7.94 -11.85 8.27
N TYR A 147 7.37 -11.09 9.20
CA TYR A 147 6.89 -9.74 8.91
C TYR A 147 8.04 -8.78 8.61
N ARG A 148 9.07 -8.73 9.47
CA ARG A 148 10.26 -7.89 9.27
C ARG A 148 10.95 -8.21 7.94
N MET A 149 11.24 -9.49 7.68
CA MET A 149 11.84 -9.95 6.42
C MET A 149 11.01 -9.48 5.22
N SER A 150 9.68 -9.67 5.26
CA SER A 150 8.81 -9.27 4.14
C SER A 150 8.77 -7.76 3.93
N LYS A 151 8.79 -6.95 4.99
CA LYS A 151 8.79 -5.49 4.88
C LYS A 151 10.16 -4.93 4.48
N SER A 152 11.27 -5.56 4.89
CA SER A 152 12.61 -5.24 4.38
C SER A 152 12.73 -5.57 2.88
N ALA A 153 12.21 -6.72 2.46
CA ALA A 153 12.16 -7.09 1.05
C ALA A 153 11.33 -6.10 0.22
N LEU A 154 10.17 -5.68 0.74
CA LEU A 154 9.33 -4.65 0.09
C LEU A 154 10.08 -3.31 -0.01
N ASN A 155 10.82 -2.91 1.04
CA ASN A 155 11.61 -1.68 1.04
C ASN A 155 12.68 -1.71 -0.07
N MET A 156 13.42 -2.82 -0.19
CA MET A 156 14.41 -2.99 -1.24
C MET A 156 13.77 -2.99 -2.63
N ALA A 157 12.70 -3.73 -2.82
CA ALA A 157 11.98 -3.80 -4.09
C ALA A 157 11.40 -2.43 -4.50
N GLY A 158 10.81 -1.69 -3.55
CA GLY A 158 10.32 -0.33 -3.80
C GLY A 158 11.44 0.65 -4.15
N LYS A 159 12.63 0.47 -3.55
CA LYS A 159 13.82 1.22 -3.94
C LYS A 159 14.25 0.93 -5.39
N SER A 160 14.24 -0.35 -5.80
CA SER A 160 14.54 -0.76 -7.19
C SER A 160 13.51 -0.18 -8.16
N LEU A 161 12.21 -0.36 -7.88
CA LEU A 161 11.13 0.24 -8.68
C LEU A 161 11.28 1.76 -8.86
N SER A 162 11.75 2.47 -7.84
CA SER A 162 11.96 3.92 -7.91
C SER A 162 13.05 4.32 -8.92
N LYS A 163 14.00 3.43 -9.18
CA LYS A 163 15.04 3.64 -10.21
C LYS A 163 14.49 3.32 -11.60
N ASP A 164 13.85 2.16 -11.73
CA ASP A 164 13.35 1.66 -13.01
C ASP A 164 12.24 2.56 -13.60
N LEU A 165 11.38 3.10 -12.73
CA LEU A 165 10.22 3.91 -13.14
C LEU A 165 10.50 5.41 -13.22
N ARG A 166 11.71 5.86 -12.83
CA ARG A 166 12.07 7.29 -12.84
C ARG A 166 11.94 7.91 -14.24
N GLY A 167 12.40 7.21 -15.26
CA GLY A 167 12.34 7.67 -16.67
C GLY A 167 10.90 7.87 -17.18
N ARG A 168 9.91 7.20 -16.57
CA ARG A 168 8.49 7.37 -16.85
C ARG A 168 7.84 8.52 -16.06
N GLY A 169 8.59 9.23 -15.23
CA GLY A 169 8.05 10.23 -14.31
C GLY A 169 7.23 9.64 -13.14
N THR A 170 7.34 8.34 -12.88
CA THR A 170 6.61 7.67 -11.80
C THR A 170 7.44 7.70 -10.52
N ALA A 171 6.91 8.36 -9.47
CA ALA A 171 7.53 8.38 -8.15
C ALA A 171 7.05 7.19 -7.30
N VAL A 172 7.96 6.54 -6.57
CA VAL A 172 7.67 5.42 -5.67
C VAL A 172 8.04 5.81 -4.24
N PHE A 173 7.09 5.67 -3.31
CA PHE A 173 7.28 5.98 -1.89
C PHE A 173 7.03 4.76 -1.02
N LEU A 174 7.92 4.53 -0.07
CA LEU A 174 7.76 3.55 0.99
C LEU A 174 7.14 4.27 2.19
N LEU A 175 5.98 3.79 2.66
CA LEU A 175 5.15 4.52 3.60
C LEU A 175 4.90 3.67 4.86
N HIS A 176 5.37 4.14 6.02
CA HIS A 176 4.99 3.57 7.31
C HIS A 176 3.78 4.32 7.87
N PRO A 177 2.64 3.62 8.07
CA PRO A 177 1.38 4.25 8.46
C PRO A 177 1.32 4.68 9.92
N GLY A 178 2.36 4.44 10.74
CA GLY A 178 2.32 4.53 12.20
C GLY A 178 1.89 3.20 12.85
N TYR A 179 1.79 3.19 14.18
CA TYR A 179 1.18 2.09 14.93
C TYR A 179 -0.33 2.37 15.04
N VAL A 180 -1.10 1.71 14.18
CA VAL A 180 -2.49 2.07 13.89
C VAL A 180 -3.47 1.08 14.51
N LYS A 181 -4.48 1.59 15.22
CA LYS A 181 -5.59 0.81 15.79
C LYS A 181 -6.44 0.19 14.67
N THR A 182 -6.18 -1.07 14.35
CA THR A 182 -6.86 -1.87 13.32
C THR A 182 -7.01 -3.31 13.80
N GLU A 183 -7.78 -4.12 13.10
CA GLU A 183 -7.86 -5.57 13.36
C GLU A 183 -6.48 -6.25 13.29
N MET A 184 -5.58 -5.81 12.41
CA MET A 184 -4.23 -6.35 12.28
C MET A 184 -3.42 -6.22 13.56
N THR A 185 -3.65 -5.20 14.35
CA THR A 185 -2.95 -4.90 15.62
C THR A 185 -3.79 -5.26 16.85
N GLY A 186 -4.92 -5.97 16.66
CA GLY A 186 -5.88 -6.21 17.74
C GLY A 186 -6.43 -4.92 18.34
N PHE A 187 -6.59 -3.89 17.51
CA PHE A 187 -7.00 -2.52 17.86
C PHE A 187 -6.06 -1.79 18.82
N SER A 188 -4.85 -2.31 19.03
CA SER A 188 -3.77 -1.59 19.71
C SER A 188 -3.11 -0.60 18.75
N GLY A 189 -2.62 0.54 19.26
CA GLY A 189 -1.93 1.55 18.44
C GLY A 189 -1.97 2.94 19.05
N ASP A 190 -1.16 3.83 18.49
CA ASP A 190 -1.03 5.22 18.93
C ASP A 190 -2.02 6.14 18.22
N ILE A 191 -2.37 5.81 16.96
CA ILE A 191 -3.27 6.62 16.12
C ILE A 191 -4.39 5.74 15.54
N ASN A 192 -5.49 6.37 15.15
CA ASN A 192 -6.57 5.67 14.45
C ASN A 192 -6.32 5.58 12.93
N ALA A 193 -7.11 4.75 12.24
CA ALA A 193 -6.94 4.53 10.80
C ALA A 193 -7.20 5.80 9.96
N SER A 194 -8.12 6.66 10.42
CA SER A 194 -8.45 7.92 9.76
C SER A 194 -7.29 8.93 9.83
N GLU A 195 -6.63 9.05 11.00
CA GLU A 195 -5.44 9.89 11.17
C GLU A 195 -4.30 9.40 10.29
N SER A 196 -4.05 8.08 10.29
CA SER A 196 -3.06 7.48 9.41
C SER A 196 -3.34 7.77 7.93
N ALA A 197 -4.57 7.58 7.47
CA ALA A 197 -4.96 7.84 6.09
C ALA A 197 -4.72 9.30 5.68
N ARG A 198 -5.09 10.27 6.54
CA ARG A 198 -4.84 11.70 6.27
C ARG A 198 -3.34 12.00 6.13
N GLY A 199 -2.51 11.45 7.02
CA GLY A 199 -1.06 11.63 6.95
C GLY A 199 -0.45 11.03 5.68
N LEU A 200 -0.89 9.83 5.29
CA LEU A 200 -0.47 9.18 4.06
C LEU A 200 -0.87 9.97 2.81
N ILE A 201 -2.09 10.48 2.76
CA ILE A 201 -2.57 11.35 1.66
C ILE A 201 -1.74 12.64 1.59
N LYS A 202 -1.42 13.23 2.74
CA LYS A 202 -0.53 14.42 2.81
C LYS A 202 0.82 14.11 2.20
N LEU A 203 1.47 13.00 2.58
CA LEU A 203 2.75 12.56 1.99
C LEU A 203 2.64 12.36 0.49
N MET A 204 1.60 11.68 0.01
CA MET A 204 1.37 11.47 -1.42
C MET A 204 1.13 12.77 -2.19
N ASN A 205 0.56 13.81 -1.56
CA ASN A 205 0.43 15.12 -2.17
C ASN A 205 1.77 15.86 -2.26
N GLU A 206 2.50 15.93 -1.15
CA GLU A 206 3.69 16.77 -0.99
C GLU A 206 4.94 16.20 -1.67
N LYS A 207 5.14 14.88 -1.61
CA LYS A 207 6.34 14.26 -2.15
C LYS A 207 6.29 14.17 -3.68
N THR A 208 7.43 14.41 -4.29
CA THR A 208 7.61 14.51 -5.74
C THR A 208 8.57 13.45 -6.26
N LEU A 209 8.86 13.45 -7.55
CA LEU A 209 9.86 12.58 -8.16
C LEU A 209 11.28 12.78 -7.57
N ARG A 210 11.54 13.94 -6.92
CA ARG A 210 12.83 14.21 -6.26
C ARG A 210 13.04 13.27 -5.07
N GLU A 211 11.97 12.97 -4.33
CA GLU A 211 11.99 12.10 -3.16
C GLU A 211 11.66 10.63 -3.49
N THR A 212 11.65 10.24 -4.76
CA THR A 212 11.35 8.84 -5.16
C THR A 212 12.33 7.85 -4.52
N GLY A 213 11.85 6.71 -4.08
CA GLY A 213 12.64 5.65 -3.44
C GLY A 213 13.04 5.96 -2.00
N THR A 214 12.31 6.84 -1.33
CA THR A 214 12.53 7.18 0.09
C THR A 214 11.44 6.59 0.98
N PHE A 215 11.82 6.34 2.25
CA PHE A 215 10.96 5.72 3.25
C PHE A 215 10.50 6.77 4.28
N TRP A 216 9.19 6.89 4.47
CA TRP A 216 8.56 7.92 5.26
C TRP A 216 7.66 7.37 6.35
N HIS A 217 7.79 7.90 7.55
CA HIS A 217 6.77 7.78 8.59
C HIS A 217 5.59 8.68 8.24
N VAL A 218 4.37 8.28 8.63
CA VAL A 218 3.12 9.04 8.39
C VAL A 218 3.16 10.49 8.86
N THR A 219 4.00 10.81 9.84
CA THR A 219 4.22 12.18 10.34
C THR A 219 5.11 13.05 9.45
N GLY A 220 5.69 12.49 8.39
CA GLY A 220 6.64 13.18 7.51
C GLY A 220 8.12 12.99 7.89
N ARG A 221 8.43 12.26 8.96
CA ARG A 221 9.81 11.88 9.31
C ARG A 221 10.33 10.82 8.34
N ARG A 222 11.55 10.98 7.86
CA ARG A 222 12.24 9.97 7.06
C ARG A 222 12.72 8.81 7.94
N ILE A 223 12.56 7.58 7.44
CA ILE A 223 13.04 6.36 8.08
C ILE A 223 14.27 5.86 7.30
N PRO A 224 15.33 5.37 8.00
CA PRO A 224 16.52 4.82 7.36
C PRO A 224 16.27 3.45 6.69
#